data_564df21edab68eb19b29e824d14f83c8
#
_entry.id   564df21edab68eb19b29e824d14f83c8
#
_cell.length_a   1.000
_cell.length_b   1.000
_cell.length_c   1.000
_cell.angle_alpha   90.00
_cell.angle_beta   90.00
_cell.angle_gamma   90.00
#
_symmetry.space_group_name_H-M   'P 1'
#
loop_
_entity.id
_entity.type
_entity.pdbx_description
1 polymer ?
#
loop_
_entity_poly.entity_id
_entity_poly.type
_entity_poly.pdbx_seq_one_letter_code
_entity_poly.pdbx_strand_id
1 'polypeptide(L)'
;MGFTNVIGPFLGAYPATGSFSRTAIKSKAGVRTPLAGIFTAIIVLLALYALTAVFFYIPSAALAAVIIHAVGDLITAPNVIFQYWETSPIEVIIFFAGVFVTIFTNIENGIYVTIAASFALLLWRQLFTHGALLGKVKIYRATPDTVAKREGGGISLGPDSSVREAFIPINHKDGSNSLIDIESPYPGILVYRFSEGFTYINQQGYMDELVHHAQTISRPTTLDRSLKLGDRPWNDPGRLPSKIYVSLQNTNFILEGPRRGKQINTDDNRPILRAIILDFSAVNHVDVTSVQGLIDVRTQLDRHAAPETVEWHFASINNRWTKRALTTAGFGYVDRERFAARQHWSPVYSYAPLANATPKVHDPEAQEEIRVVDRQQGSPTGKVTTVHGQNRPFFHIDVPAAVESAIAGVHSKLANISSGSFDQAEFTTKQD
;
A
#
# COMPACT_ATOMS: atom_id res chain seq x y z
N MET A 1 35.36 4.86 17.99
CA MET A 1 35.48 3.40 17.75
C MET A 1 36.06 3.09 16.38
N GLY A 2 35.55 3.62 15.26
CA GLY A 2 36.11 3.31 13.92
C GLY A 2 37.62 3.62 13.83
N PHE A 3 38.02 4.80 14.23
CA PHE A 3 39.44 5.20 14.22
C PHE A 3 40.33 4.31 15.11
N THR A 4 39.84 3.93 16.30
CA THR A 4 40.52 3.00 17.19
C THR A 4 40.70 1.63 16.58
N ASN A 5 39.69 1.11 15.86
CA ASN A 5 39.76 -0.18 15.20
C ASN A 5 40.56 -0.18 13.89
N VAL A 6 40.79 1.00 13.29
CA VAL A 6 41.70 1.12 12.14
C VAL A 6 43.15 1.17 12.58
N ILE A 7 43.48 1.88 13.65
CA ILE A 7 44.85 2.03 14.14
C ILE A 7 45.30 0.87 15.05
N GLY A 8 44.35 0.29 15.81
CA GLY A 8 44.65 -0.78 16.77
C GLY A 8 45.47 -1.95 16.20
N PRO A 9 45.10 -2.54 15.04
CA PRO A 9 45.86 -3.65 14.45
C PRO A 9 47.32 -3.32 14.16
N PHE A 10 47.66 -2.07 13.78
CA PHE A 10 49.04 -1.65 13.57
C PHE A 10 49.85 -1.61 14.85
N LEU A 11 49.20 -1.52 16.01
CA LEU A 11 49.80 -1.53 17.33
C LEU A 11 49.66 -2.89 18.04
N GLY A 12 49.20 -3.93 17.32
CA GLY A 12 48.94 -5.27 17.89
C GLY A 12 47.77 -5.35 18.86
N ALA A 13 46.84 -4.38 18.83
CA ALA A 13 45.68 -4.36 19.70
C ALA A 13 44.50 -5.14 19.09
N TYR A 14 43.72 -5.78 19.96
CA TYR A 14 42.43 -6.41 19.58
C TYR A 14 41.36 -5.36 19.18
N PRO A 15 40.40 -5.73 18.37
CA PRO A 15 39.29 -4.84 18.02
C PRO A 15 38.56 -4.33 19.27
N ALA A 16 38.40 -3.00 19.37
CA ALA A 16 37.67 -2.37 20.45
C ALA A 16 36.16 -2.39 20.17
N THR A 17 35.38 -2.99 21.08
CA THR A 17 33.93 -3.00 21.03
C THR A 17 33.32 -2.32 22.25
N GLY A 18 32.06 -1.85 22.10
CA GLY A 18 31.30 -1.33 23.23
C GLY A 18 30.88 -2.47 24.17
N SER A 19 31.10 -2.32 25.47
CA SER A 19 30.60 -3.27 26.45
C SER A 19 29.18 -2.90 26.84
N PHE A 20 28.20 -3.78 26.59
CA PHE A 20 26.80 -3.57 26.96
C PHE A 20 26.61 -3.40 28.47
N SER A 21 27.19 -4.29 29.30
CA SER A 21 27.06 -4.27 30.75
C SER A 21 27.65 -2.99 31.36
N ARG A 22 28.85 -2.59 30.92
CA ARG A 22 29.49 -1.36 31.43
C ARG A 22 28.75 -0.11 30.98
N THR A 23 28.20 -0.09 29.77
CA THR A 23 27.40 1.02 29.26
C THR A 23 26.08 1.13 30.02
N ALA A 24 25.40 0.01 30.31
CA ALA A 24 24.18 -0.03 31.11
C ALA A 24 24.39 0.51 32.52
N ILE A 25 25.48 0.09 33.21
CA ILE A 25 25.84 0.60 34.55
C ILE A 25 26.10 2.10 34.50
N LYS A 26 26.86 2.59 33.51
CA LYS A 26 27.14 4.02 33.36
C LYS A 26 25.86 4.82 33.10
N SER A 27 24.96 4.30 32.28
CA SER A 27 23.66 4.92 32.00
C SER A 27 22.79 5.00 33.25
N LYS A 28 22.68 3.92 34.04
CA LYS A 28 21.96 3.90 35.33
C LYS A 28 22.61 4.87 36.37
N ALA A 29 23.94 4.98 36.35
CA ALA A 29 24.66 5.95 37.21
C ALA A 29 24.52 7.42 36.78
N GLY A 30 23.73 7.70 35.69
CA GLY A 30 23.46 9.05 35.25
C GLY A 30 24.57 9.72 34.45
N VAL A 31 25.51 8.97 33.92
CA VAL A 31 26.59 9.49 33.08
C VAL A 31 26.03 10.00 31.75
N ARG A 32 26.18 11.29 31.47
CA ARG A 32 25.63 11.95 30.28
C ARG A 32 26.69 12.34 29.22
N THR A 33 27.99 12.25 29.56
CA THR A 33 29.06 12.70 28.66
C THR A 33 30.09 11.60 28.38
N PRO A 34 30.67 11.54 27.17
CA PRO A 34 31.77 10.64 26.84
C PRO A 34 33.03 10.87 27.68
N LEU A 35 33.17 12.05 28.27
CA LEU A 35 34.30 12.45 29.12
C LEU A 35 34.51 11.48 30.31
N ALA A 36 33.44 10.89 30.82
CA ALA A 36 33.50 9.84 31.85
C ALA A 36 34.37 8.63 31.43
N GLY A 37 34.61 8.44 30.14
CA GLY A 37 35.50 7.43 29.60
C GLY A 37 36.96 7.67 30.00
N ILE A 38 37.41 8.91 30.07
CA ILE A 38 38.78 9.29 30.47
C ILE A 38 39.03 8.93 31.94
N PHE A 39 38.09 9.30 32.83
CA PHE A 39 38.17 8.92 34.25
C PHE A 39 38.18 7.41 34.43
N THR A 40 37.35 6.69 33.68
CA THR A 40 37.35 5.23 33.69
C THR A 40 38.70 4.66 33.23
N ALA A 41 39.32 5.21 32.18
CA ALA A 41 40.61 4.77 31.71
C ALA A 41 41.70 5.00 32.77
N ILE A 42 41.74 6.15 33.43
CA ILE A 42 42.68 6.46 34.50
C ILE A 42 42.55 5.47 35.66
N ILE A 43 41.29 5.21 36.11
CA ILE A 43 41.03 4.26 37.20
C ILE A 43 41.47 2.84 36.82
N VAL A 44 41.20 2.41 35.58
CA VAL A 44 41.61 1.09 35.09
C VAL A 44 43.13 0.98 35.03
N LEU A 45 43.85 2.00 34.54
CA LEU A 45 45.33 2.04 34.55
C LEU A 45 45.89 1.99 35.99
N LEU A 46 45.31 2.77 36.90
CA LEU A 46 45.70 2.73 38.32
C LEU A 46 45.47 1.36 38.95
N ALA A 47 44.31 0.74 38.67
CA ALA A 47 44.01 -0.61 39.14
C ALA A 47 44.96 -1.65 38.60
N LEU A 48 45.37 -1.54 37.33
CA LEU A 48 46.26 -2.49 36.68
C LEU A 48 47.69 -2.40 37.20
N TYR A 49 48.20 -1.20 37.48
CA TYR A 49 49.60 -1.01 37.92
C TYR A 49 49.80 -0.96 39.43
N ALA A 50 48.84 -0.39 40.19
CA ALA A 50 49.01 -0.17 41.64
C ALA A 50 48.24 -1.18 42.50
N LEU A 51 47.05 -1.66 42.06
CA LEU A 51 46.17 -2.48 42.90
C LEU A 51 46.13 -3.96 42.54
N THR A 52 46.93 -4.40 41.59
CA THR A 52 46.96 -5.81 41.14
C THR A 52 47.17 -6.81 42.28
N ALA A 53 48.02 -6.47 43.26
CA ALA A 53 48.27 -7.30 44.42
C ALA A 53 47.06 -7.47 45.33
N VAL A 54 46.19 -6.47 45.42
CA VAL A 54 44.93 -6.54 46.21
C VAL A 54 43.91 -7.36 45.50
N PHE A 55 43.79 -7.27 44.20
CA PHE A 55 42.83 -8.06 43.41
C PHE A 55 43.15 -9.56 43.38
N PHE A 56 44.39 -9.98 43.64
CA PHE A 56 44.74 -11.38 43.73
C PHE A 56 43.99 -12.15 44.81
N TYR A 57 43.60 -11.48 45.90
CA TYR A 57 42.89 -12.11 47.01
C TYR A 57 41.35 -12.16 46.81
N ILE A 58 40.84 -11.62 45.70
CA ILE A 58 39.39 -11.65 45.43
C ILE A 58 39.01 -13.06 44.94
N PRO A 59 38.12 -13.78 45.61
CA PRO A 59 37.69 -15.11 45.17
C PRO A 59 36.94 -14.99 43.84
N SER A 60 37.16 -15.93 42.94
CA SER A 60 36.49 -15.99 41.64
C SER A 60 34.96 -16.05 41.73
N ALA A 61 34.44 -16.61 42.81
CA ALA A 61 33.00 -16.62 43.07
C ALA A 61 32.42 -15.20 43.30
N ALA A 62 33.18 -14.32 43.94
CA ALA A 62 32.74 -12.93 44.14
C ALA A 62 32.71 -12.15 42.79
N LEU A 63 33.71 -12.37 41.94
CA LEU A 63 33.73 -11.79 40.59
C LEU A 63 32.55 -12.31 39.75
N ALA A 64 32.26 -13.61 39.81
CA ALA A 64 31.13 -14.18 39.11
C ALA A 64 29.80 -13.59 39.61
N ALA A 65 29.64 -13.42 40.94
CA ALA A 65 28.44 -12.83 41.52
C ALA A 65 28.20 -11.37 41.04
N VAL A 66 29.28 -10.57 40.98
CA VAL A 66 29.21 -9.18 40.46
C VAL A 66 28.80 -9.18 38.96
N ILE A 67 29.35 -10.09 38.16
CA ILE A 67 28.99 -10.23 36.75
C ILE A 67 27.53 -10.63 36.61
N ILE A 68 27.05 -11.64 37.33
CA ILE A 68 25.66 -12.09 37.32
C ILE A 68 24.73 -10.94 37.72
N HIS A 69 25.05 -10.19 38.77
CA HIS A 69 24.26 -9.06 39.20
C HIS A 69 24.21 -7.96 38.13
N ALA A 70 25.34 -7.64 37.49
CA ALA A 70 25.41 -6.62 36.45
C ALA A 70 24.67 -7.01 35.17
N VAL A 71 24.65 -8.33 34.83
CA VAL A 71 23.97 -8.85 33.63
C VAL A 71 22.52 -9.17 33.90
N GLY A 72 22.14 -9.49 35.14
CA GLY A 72 20.76 -9.81 35.52
C GLY A 72 19.75 -8.74 35.13
N ASP A 73 20.12 -7.49 35.22
CA ASP A 73 19.30 -6.35 34.81
C ASP A 73 19.12 -6.21 33.29
N LEU A 74 19.91 -6.92 32.50
CA LEU A 74 19.79 -6.95 31.03
C LEU A 74 18.83 -8.05 30.53
N ILE A 75 18.43 -8.96 31.43
CA ILE A 75 17.45 -9.99 31.08
C ILE A 75 16.10 -9.31 30.88
N THR A 76 15.49 -9.57 29.73
CA THR A 76 14.16 -9.03 29.40
C THR A 76 13.13 -9.46 30.45
N ALA A 77 12.49 -8.51 31.09
CA ALA A 77 11.48 -8.80 32.11
C ALA A 77 10.25 -9.50 31.49
N PRO A 78 9.60 -10.43 32.21
CA PRO A 78 8.43 -11.16 31.72
C PRO A 78 7.29 -10.25 31.22
N ASN A 79 7.10 -9.11 31.86
CA ASN A 79 6.10 -8.12 31.45
C ASN A 79 6.36 -7.59 30.04
N VAL A 80 7.62 -7.40 29.65
CA VAL A 80 8.00 -6.93 28.31
C VAL A 80 7.76 -8.03 27.27
N ILE A 81 8.03 -9.28 27.63
CA ILE A 81 7.73 -10.43 26.74
C ILE A 81 6.22 -10.54 26.51
N PHE A 82 5.42 -10.30 27.55
CA PHE A 82 3.96 -10.29 27.43
C PHE A 82 3.47 -9.15 26.52
N GLN A 83 4.05 -7.97 26.61
CA GLN A 83 3.76 -6.87 25.66
C GLN A 83 4.13 -7.22 24.21
N TYR A 84 5.24 -7.94 24.01
CA TYR A 84 5.59 -8.44 22.67
C TYR A 84 4.56 -9.45 22.16
N TRP A 85 4.04 -10.31 23.04
CA TRP A 85 2.99 -11.26 22.70
C TRP A 85 1.69 -10.57 22.29
N GLU A 86 1.29 -9.53 22.98
CA GLU A 86 0.11 -8.72 22.63
C GLU A 86 0.30 -8.00 21.30
N THR A 87 1.53 -7.57 20.98
CA THR A 87 1.81 -6.85 19.73
C THR A 87 1.96 -7.79 18.54
N SER A 88 2.77 -8.83 18.67
CA SER A 88 3.06 -9.77 17.58
C SER A 88 3.48 -11.15 18.12
N PRO A 89 2.56 -12.14 18.19
CA PRO A 89 2.88 -13.46 18.72
C PRO A 89 4.01 -14.17 17.97
N ILE A 90 4.09 -13.96 16.64
CA ILE A 90 5.11 -14.60 15.78
C ILE A 90 6.52 -14.12 16.16
N GLU A 91 6.67 -12.82 16.48
CA GLU A 91 7.97 -12.26 16.88
C GLU A 91 8.44 -12.80 18.22
N VAL A 92 7.51 -13.13 19.13
CA VAL A 92 7.84 -13.81 20.39
C VAL A 92 8.34 -15.23 20.14
N ILE A 93 7.76 -15.95 19.18
CA ILE A 93 8.25 -17.28 18.80
C ILE A 93 9.69 -17.19 18.27
N ILE A 94 9.99 -16.19 17.44
CA ILE A 94 11.36 -15.96 16.92
C ILE A 94 12.31 -15.62 18.08
N PHE A 95 11.88 -14.78 19.02
CA PHE A 95 12.66 -14.46 20.22
C PHE A 95 13.02 -15.71 21.02
N PHE A 96 12.05 -16.57 21.34
CA PHE A 96 12.31 -17.81 22.06
C PHE A 96 13.18 -18.78 21.26
N ALA A 97 12.97 -18.90 19.96
CA ALA A 97 13.81 -19.74 19.09
C ALA A 97 15.28 -19.29 19.15
N GLY A 98 15.52 -17.98 19.09
CA GLY A 98 16.86 -17.41 19.25
C GLY A 98 17.49 -17.74 20.62
N VAL A 99 16.72 -17.60 21.70
CA VAL A 99 17.18 -17.91 23.05
C VAL A 99 17.51 -19.41 23.18
N PHE A 100 16.64 -20.30 22.70
CA PHE A 100 16.88 -21.74 22.74
C PHE A 100 18.15 -22.13 21.95
N VAL A 101 18.28 -21.65 20.72
CA VAL A 101 19.48 -21.95 19.91
C VAL A 101 20.73 -21.44 20.61
N THR A 102 20.71 -20.24 21.19
CA THR A 102 21.85 -19.67 21.91
C THR A 102 22.25 -20.53 23.12
N ILE A 103 21.28 -21.06 23.88
CA ILE A 103 21.55 -21.88 25.07
C ILE A 103 22.13 -23.24 24.70
N PHE A 104 21.59 -23.89 23.67
CA PHE A 104 21.98 -25.26 23.30
C PHE A 104 23.16 -25.34 22.31
N THR A 105 23.52 -24.23 21.66
CA THR A 105 24.66 -24.23 20.73
C THR A 105 25.66 -23.11 21.07
N ASN A 106 25.63 -22.00 20.33
CA ASN A 106 26.51 -20.83 20.50
C ASN A 106 25.73 -19.55 20.27
N ILE A 107 26.22 -18.44 20.83
CA ILE A 107 25.66 -17.10 20.63
C ILE A 107 25.59 -16.75 19.15
N GLU A 108 26.61 -17.08 18.38
CA GLU A 108 26.67 -16.80 16.94
C GLU A 108 25.52 -17.47 16.17
N ASN A 109 25.27 -18.75 16.44
CA ASN A 109 24.18 -19.48 15.82
C ASN A 109 22.81 -18.94 16.23
N GLY A 110 22.64 -18.52 17.48
CA GLY A 110 21.43 -17.86 17.94
C GLY A 110 21.14 -16.57 17.16
N ILE A 111 22.17 -15.75 16.95
CA ILE A 111 22.06 -14.51 16.15
C ILE A 111 21.69 -14.83 14.69
N TYR A 112 22.38 -15.79 14.06
CA TYR A 112 22.09 -16.15 12.67
C TYR A 112 20.66 -16.65 12.49
N VAL A 113 20.18 -17.52 13.36
CA VAL A 113 18.81 -18.06 13.33
C VAL A 113 17.78 -16.93 13.50
N THR A 114 18.01 -16.04 14.47
CA THR A 114 17.09 -14.92 14.73
C THR A 114 17.02 -13.96 13.54
N ILE A 115 18.16 -13.59 12.95
CA ILE A 115 18.22 -12.71 11.78
C ILE A 115 17.53 -13.39 10.58
N ALA A 116 17.86 -14.66 10.31
CA ALA A 116 17.28 -15.41 9.20
C ALA A 116 15.76 -15.55 9.35
N ALA A 117 15.27 -15.88 10.54
CA ALA A 117 13.85 -16.02 10.82
C ALA A 117 13.11 -14.67 10.71
N SER A 118 13.68 -13.58 11.23
CA SER A 118 13.11 -12.24 11.12
C SER A 118 13.06 -11.77 9.68
N PHE A 119 14.10 -12.04 8.89
CA PHE A 119 14.12 -11.72 7.47
C PHE A 119 13.10 -12.55 6.68
N ALA A 120 12.99 -13.85 6.97
CA ALA A 120 11.99 -14.71 6.37
C ALA A 120 10.56 -14.24 6.69
N LEU A 121 10.30 -13.80 7.92
CA LEU A 121 9.01 -13.23 8.31
C LEU A 121 8.70 -11.94 7.56
N LEU A 122 9.70 -11.06 7.39
CA LEU A 122 9.56 -9.83 6.64
C LEU A 122 9.22 -10.12 5.17
N LEU A 123 9.93 -11.03 4.52
CA LEU A 123 9.63 -11.47 3.15
C LEU A 123 8.24 -12.11 3.06
N TRP A 124 7.87 -12.94 4.03
CA TRP A 124 6.55 -13.57 4.07
C TRP A 124 5.43 -12.52 4.13
N ARG A 125 5.54 -11.54 5.03
CA ARG A 125 4.58 -10.45 5.12
C ARG A 125 4.46 -9.67 3.80
N GLN A 126 5.59 -9.45 3.12
CA GLN A 126 5.61 -8.72 1.86
C GLN A 126 5.03 -9.53 0.68
N LEU A 127 5.31 -10.84 0.62
CA LEU A 127 4.81 -11.73 -0.43
C LEU A 127 3.29 -11.93 -0.37
N PHE A 128 2.74 -12.06 0.83
CA PHE A 128 1.33 -12.37 1.05
C PHE A 128 0.50 -11.14 1.43
N THR A 129 0.89 -9.99 0.92
CA THR A 129 0.10 -8.77 1.03
C THR A 129 -1.14 -8.84 0.15
N HIS A 130 -2.27 -8.46 0.69
CA HIS A 130 -3.54 -8.38 -0.02
C HIS A 130 -3.98 -6.92 -0.10
N GLY A 131 -4.61 -6.56 -1.22
CA GLY A 131 -5.26 -5.27 -1.34
C GLY A 131 -6.66 -5.28 -0.72
N ALA A 132 -7.35 -4.19 -0.86
CA ALA A 132 -8.71 -4.04 -0.39
C ALA A 132 -9.60 -3.44 -1.48
N LEU A 133 -10.70 -4.12 -1.75
CA LEU A 133 -11.77 -3.55 -2.55
C LEU A 133 -12.55 -2.57 -1.69
N LEU A 134 -12.67 -1.32 -2.15
CA LEU A 134 -13.33 -0.25 -1.41
C LEU A 134 -14.76 -0.04 -1.88
N GLY A 135 -15.65 0.16 -0.93
CA GLY A 135 -17.00 0.64 -1.16
C GLY A 135 -17.22 2.02 -0.53
N LYS A 136 -18.30 2.66 -0.92
CA LYS A 136 -18.67 4.01 -0.53
C LYS A 136 -19.57 3.97 0.71
N VAL A 137 -19.28 4.81 1.68
CA VAL A 137 -20.07 5.00 2.89
C VAL A 137 -20.22 6.49 3.19
N LYS A 138 -21.42 6.89 3.60
CA LYS A 138 -21.66 8.26 4.09
C LYS A 138 -21.32 8.35 5.57
N ILE A 139 -20.30 9.13 5.90
CA ILE A 139 -19.88 9.38 7.28
C ILE A 139 -20.39 10.73 7.74
N TYR A 140 -21.00 10.73 8.90
CA TYR A 140 -21.44 11.93 9.59
C TYR A 140 -20.39 12.28 10.64
N ARG A 141 -19.85 13.49 10.56
CA ARG A 141 -18.95 14.00 11.61
C ARG A 141 -19.79 14.74 12.62
N ALA A 142 -19.91 14.17 13.80
CA ALA A 142 -20.58 14.77 14.93
C ALA A 142 -19.58 15.01 16.07
N THR A 143 -19.66 16.17 16.72
CA THR A 143 -18.98 16.42 18.00
C THR A 143 -19.85 15.89 19.14
N PRO A 144 -19.28 15.59 20.33
CA PRO A 144 -20.07 15.16 21.49
C PRO A 144 -21.23 16.10 21.83
N ASP A 145 -21.07 17.40 21.58
CA ASP A 145 -22.10 18.42 21.83
C ASP A 145 -23.24 18.42 20.80
N THR A 146 -23.01 17.88 19.60
CA THR A 146 -24.02 17.77 18.53
C THR A 146 -24.77 16.45 18.55
N VAL A 147 -24.38 15.52 19.42
CA VAL A 147 -25.00 14.21 19.60
C VAL A 147 -26.07 14.31 20.71
N ALA A 148 -27.29 14.60 20.34
CA ALA A 148 -28.41 14.55 21.29
C ALA A 148 -28.80 13.08 21.55
N LYS A 149 -28.79 12.66 22.82
CA LYS A 149 -29.38 11.37 23.23
C LYS A 149 -30.89 11.47 23.13
N ARG A 150 -31.51 10.71 22.24
CA ARG A 150 -32.95 10.60 22.13
C ARG A 150 -33.46 9.64 23.22
N GLU A 151 -34.56 10.01 23.90
CA GLU A 151 -35.26 9.06 24.77
C GLU A 151 -35.65 7.83 23.95
N GLY A 152 -35.05 6.67 24.28
CA GLY A 152 -35.19 5.43 23.50
C GLY A 152 -33.87 4.85 22.95
N GLY A 153 -32.72 5.42 23.30
CA GLY A 153 -31.37 4.85 22.99
C GLY A 153 -30.83 5.12 21.59
N GLY A 154 -31.54 5.91 20.76
CA GLY A 154 -31.06 6.34 19.44
C GLY A 154 -30.20 7.60 19.55
N ILE A 155 -29.21 7.72 18.64
CA ILE A 155 -28.40 8.92 18.46
C ILE A 155 -29.05 9.79 17.39
N SER A 156 -29.42 11.04 17.73
CA SER A 156 -29.87 12.03 16.75
C SER A 156 -28.68 12.94 16.39
N LEU A 157 -28.33 12.99 15.12
CA LEU A 157 -27.33 13.90 14.60
C LEU A 157 -27.95 15.28 14.38
N GLY A 158 -27.36 16.33 14.97
CA GLY A 158 -27.84 17.70 14.79
C GLY A 158 -27.64 18.21 13.35
N PRO A 159 -28.33 19.33 12.99
CA PRO A 159 -28.26 19.89 11.63
C PRO A 159 -26.86 20.35 11.19
N ASP A 160 -25.94 20.55 12.12
CA ASP A 160 -24.54 20.95 11.84
C ASP A 160 -23.59 19.76 11.55
N SER A 161 -24.11 18.54 11.44
CA SER A 161 -23.27 17.40 11.09
C SER A 161 -22.84 17.48 9.63
N SER A 162 -21.54 17.65 9.39
CA SER A 162 -21.00 17.59 8.02
C SER A 162 -21.04 16.16 7.49
N VAL A 163 -21.68 15.98 6.36
CA VAL A 163 -21.70 14.69 5.64
C VAL A 163 -20.49 14.60 4.73
N ARG A 164 -19.74 13.54 4.85
CA ARG A 164 -18.59 13.22 3.97
C ARG A 164 -18.74 11.82 3.41
N GLU A 165 -18.43 11.66 2.14
CA GLU A 165 -18.25 10.35 1.54
C GLU A 165 -16.87 9.80 1.89
N ALA A 166 -16.83 8.58 2.38
CA ALA A 166 -15.60 7.87 2.67
C ALA A 166 -15.61 6.50 1.97
N PHE A 167 -14.40 5.99 1.73
CA PHE A 167 -14.20 4.71 1.08
C PHE A 167 -13.50 3.77 2.06
N ILE A 168 -14.20 2.70 2.42
CA ILE A 168 -13.72 1.68 3.35
C ILE A 168 -13.76 0.29 2.70
N PRO A 169 -12.95 -0.67 3.18
CA PRO A 169 -12.93 -2.03 2.64
C PRO A 169 -14.28 -2.74 2.79
N ILE A 170 -14.79 -3.32 1.71
CA ILE A 170 -16.09 -4.02 1.70
C ILE A 170 -16.10 -5.22 2.65
N ASN A 171 -14.94 -5.81 2.90
CA ASN A 171 -14.78 -7.01 3.73
C ASN A 171 -14.57 -6.70 5.23
N HIS A 172 -14.61 -5.44 5.65
CA HIS A 172 -14.37 -4.99 7.04
C HIS A 172 -13.08 -5.49 7.70
N LYS A 173 -12.08 -5.89 6.90
CA LYS A 173 -10.77 -6.37 7.44
C LYS A 173 -9.93 -5.28 8.10
N ASP A 174 -10.30 -4.03 7.91
CA ASP A 174 -9.70 -2.86 8.56
C ASP A 174 -10.16 -2.66 10.02
N GLY A 175 -11.05 -3.53 10.53
CA GLY A 175 -11.63 -3.41 11.86
C GLY A 175 -12.83 -2.45 11.93
N SER A 176 -13.33 -1.96 10.79
CA SER A 176 -14.57 -1.19 10.74
C SER A 176 -15.77 -2.05 11.18
N ASN A 177 -16.79 -1.37 11.73
CA ASN A 177 -17.95 -2.07 12.24
C ASN A 177 -18.69 -2.82 11.11
N SER A 178 -18.88 -4.12 11.27
CA SER A 178 -19.55 -5.00 10.30
C SER A 178 -21.04 -4.72 10.10
N LEU A 179 -21.63 -3.86 10.93
CA LEU A 179 -23.02 -3.42 10.79
C LEU A 179 -23.19 -2.25 9.81
N ILE A 180 -22.08 -1.68 9.33
CA ILE A 180 -22.13 -0.60 8.34
C ILE A 180 -22.40 -1.22 6.97
N ASP A 181 -23.46 -0.75 6.33
CA ASP A 181 -23.74 -1.11 4.94
C ASP A 181 -22.83 -0.32 3.99
N ILE A 182 -22.08 -1.06 3.18
CA ILE A 182 -21.10 -0.51 2.25
C ILE A 182 -21.60 -0.71 0.83
N GLU A 183 -21.90 0.39 0.17
CA GLU A 183 -22.40 0.39 -1.19
C GLU A 183 -21.25 0.36 -2.22
N SER A 184 -21.48 -0.26 -3.37
CA SER A 184 -20.59 -0.10 -4.52
C SER A 184 -20.61 1.37 -4.97
N PRO A 185 -19.45 1.99 -5.28
CA PRO A 185 -19.40 3.40 -5.67
C PRO A 185 -20.30 3.73 -6.87
N TYR A 186 -20.26 2.88 -7.89
CA TYR A 186 -21.11 2.95 -9.07
C TYR A 186 -21.05 1.60 -9.84
N PRO A 187 -22.11 1.16 -10.50
CA PRO A 187 -22.10 -0.08 -11.29
C PRO A 187 -21.06 -0.06 -12.40
N GLY A 188 -20.12 -1.03 -12.37
CA GLY A 188 -19.02 -1.12 -13.32
C GLY A 188 -17.80 -0.29 -12.99
N ILE A 189 -17.75 0.41 -11.86
CA ILE A 189 -16.57 1.08 -11.32
C ILE A 189 -16.02 0.29 -10.14
N LEU A 190 -14.75 -0.06 -10.20
CA LEU A 190 -14.04 -0.79 -9.16
C LEU A 190 -13.00 0.12 -8.50
N VAL A 191 -12.99 0.18 -7.17
CA VAL A 191 -12.00 0.93 -6.40
C VAL A 191 -11.16 -0.06 -5.61
N TYR A 192 -9.84 -0.07 -5.88
CA TYR A 192 -8.91 -0.99 -5.26
C TYR A 192 -7.78 -0.24 -4.58
N ARG A 193 -7.52 -0.55 -3.31
CA ARG A 193 -6.45 0.05 -2.51
C ARG A 193 -5.35 -0.97 -2.26
N PHE A 194 -4.11 -0.58 -2.53
CA PHE A 194 -2.95 -1.32 -2.10
C PHE A 194 -2.75 -1.14 -0.60
N SER A 195 -2.41 -2.21 0.11
CA SER A 195 -2.12 -2.14 1.56
C SER A 195 -0.67 -1.80 1.85
N GLU A 196 0.24 -2.10 0.94
CA GLU A 196 1.67 -1.83 1.04
C GLU A 196 2.26 -1.37 -0.30
N GLY A 197 3.58 -1.16 -0.33
CA GLY A 197 4.31 -0.81 -1.54
C GLY A 197 4.09 -1.84 -2.66
N PHE A 198 4.07 -1.36 -3.89
CA PHE A 198 3.81 -2.17 -5.08
C PHE A 198 5.13 -2.46 -5.80
N THR A 199 5.70 -3.63 -5.55
CA THR A 199 7.03 -4.05 -6.00
C THR A 199 6.99 -5.43 -6.66
N TYR A 200 8.09 -5.82 -7.31
CA TYR A 200 8.21 -7.12 -8.00
C TYR A 200 7.89 -8.33 -7.10
N ILE A 201 8.05 -8.18 -5.78
CA ILE A 201 7.83 -9.27 -4.82
C ILE A 201 6.34 -9.60 -4.68
N ASN A 202 5.46 -8.60 -4.66
CA ASN A 202 4.03 -8.73 -4.36
C ASN A 202 3.10 -8.36 -5.52
N GLN A 203 3.68 -7.89 -6.64
CA GLN A 203 2.89 -7.40 -7.77
C GLN A 203 1.94 -8.47 -8.32
N GLN A 204 2.39 -9.73 -8.41
CA GLN A 204 1.56 -10.80 -8.96
C GLN A 204 0.32 -11.05 -8.09
N GLY A 205 0.48 -11.10 -6.76
CA GLY A 205 -0.63 -11.27 -5.83
C GLY A 205 -1.68 -10.18 -5.94
N TYR A 206 -1.25 -8.91 -6.00
CA TYR A 206 -2.17 -7.79 -6.19
C TYR A 206 -2.87 -7.81 -7.54
N MET A 207 -2.15 -8.16 -8.62
CA MET A 207 -2.73 -8.19 -9.96
C MET A 207 -3.73 -9.33 -10.14
N ASP A 208 -3.43 -10.50 -9.61
CA ASP A 208 -4.34 -11.65 -9.64
C ASP A 208 -5.61 -11.35 -8.82
N GLU A 209 -5.47 -10.73 -7.65
CA GLU A 209 -6.60 -10.31 -6.82
C GLU A 209 -7.46 -9.26 -7.52
N LEU A 210 -6.84 -8.24 -8.12
CA LEU A 210 -7.54 -7.20 -8.88
C LEU A 210 -8.33 -7.80 -10.06
N VAL A 211 -7.71 -8.67 -10.83
CA VAL A 211 -8.37 -9.36 -11.96
C VAL A 211 -9.52 -10.24 -11.45
N HIS A 212 -9.30 -10.99 -10.38
CA HIS A 212 -10.33 -11.82 -9.78
C HIS A 212 -11.55 -10.99 -9.34
N HIS A 213 -11.34 -9.88 -8.63
CA HIS A 213 -12.42 -8.98 -8.23
C HIS A 213 -13.14 -8.37 -9.44
N ALA A 214 -12.41 -7.91 -10.45
CA ALA A 214 -12.99 -7.36 -11.66
C ALA A 214 -13.89 -8.39 -12.38
N GLN A 215 -13.43 -9.62 -12.53
CA GLN A 215 -14.21 -10.70 -13.18
C GLN A 215 -15.39 -11.20 -12.34
N THR A 216 -15.32 -11.08 -11.03
CA THR A 216 -16.40 -11.48 -10.13
C THR A 216 -17.54 -10.45 -10.14
N ILE A 217 -17.21 -9.16 -10.14
CA ILE A 217 -18.18 -8.06 -10.04
C ILE A 217 -18.76 -7.73 -11.42
N SER A 218 -18.00 -7.92 -12.50
CA SER A 218 -18.42 -7.54 -13.84
C SER A 218 -18.65 -8.76 -14.74
N ARG A 219 -19.53 -8.57 -15.74
CA ARG A 219 -19.74 -9.57 -16.80
C ARG A 219 -18.76 -9.36 -17.94
N PRO A 220 -18.25 -10.43 -18.55
CA PRO A 220 -17.50 -10.32 -19.80
C PRO A 220 -18.41 -9.90 -20.95
N THR A 221 -17.97 -8.96 -21.76
CA THR A 221 -18.74 -8.51 -22.94
C THR A 221 -18.33 -9.24 -24.21
N THR A 222 -17.08 -9.71 -24.27
CA THR A 222 -16.57 -10.46 -25.43
C THR A 222 -16.69 -11.95 -25.20
N LEU A 223 -17.38 -12.60 -26.11
CA LEU A 223 -17.34 -14.04 -26.32
C LEU A 223 -16.18 -14.34 -27.21
N ASP A 224 -15.06 -14.73 -26.65
CA ASP A 224 -13.95 -15.33 -27.44
C ASP A 224 -14.38 -16.72 -27.92
N ARG A 225 -15.27 -16.76 -28.94
CA ARG A 225 -15.79 -17.99 -29.54
C ARG A 225 -14.80 -18.67 -30.50
N SER A 226 -13.75 -17.96 -30.87
CA SER A 226 -12.97 -18.32 -32.07
C SER A 226 -11.61 -18.93 -31.78
N LEU A 227 -11.05 -18.81 -30.60
CA LEU A 227 -9.75 -19.40 -30.33
C LEU A 227 -9.90 -20.79 -29.75
N LYS A 228 -9.61 -21.82 -30.59
CA LYS A 228 -9.35 -23.15 -30.07
C LYS A 228 -8.22 -23.10 -29.06
N LEU A 229 -8.21 -24.00 -28.08
CA LEU A 229 -7.20 -24.02 -27.02
C LEU A 229 -5.75 -23.99 -27.55
N GLY A 230 -5.52 -24.53 -28.77
CA GLY A 230 -4.23 -24.52 -29.45
C GLY A 230 -3.86 -23.22 -30.16
N ASP A 231 -4.81 -22.32 -30.38
CA ASP A 231 -4.56 -21.04 -31.08
C ASP A 231 -4.24 -19.91 -30.11
N ARG A 232 -4.30 -20.17 -28.79
CA ARG A 232 -3.96 -19.18 -27.76
C ARG A 232 -2.45 -19.06 -27.63
N PRO A 233 -1.92 -17.84 -27.57
CA PRO A 233 -0.53 -17.62 -27.18
C PRO A 233 -0.23 -18.29 -25.85
N TRP A 234 0.95 -18.86 -25.69
CA TRP A 234 1.39 -19.54 -24.47
C TRP A 234 1.38 -18.63 -23.22
N ASN A 235 1.51 -17.32 -23.43
CA ASN A 235 1.51 -16.28 -22.41
C ASN A 235 0.12 -15.66 -22.17
N ASP A 236 -0.93 -16.15 -22.83
CA ASP A 236 -2.28 -15.74 -22.51
C ASP A 236 -2.72 -16.43 -21.20
N PRO A 237 -2.90 -15.72 -20.09
CA PRO A 237 -3.24 -16.32 -18.80
C PRO A 237 -4.58 -17.08 -18.83
N GLY A 238 -5.36 -16.90 -19.87
CA GLY A 238 -6.66 -17.55 -19.99
C GLY A 238 -7.65 -17.08 -18.91
N ARG A 239 -8.81 -17.69 -18.86
CA ARG A 239 -9.74 -17.53 -17.75
C ARG A 239 -9.26 -18.40 -16.60
N LEU A 240 -8.87 -17.81 -15.48
CA LEU A 240 -8.62 -18.55 -14.25
C LEU A 240 -9.88 -19.38 -13.92
N PRO A 241 -9.76 -20.70 -13.76
CA PRO A 241 -10.91 -21.50 -13.37
C PRO A 241 -11.34 -21.01 -11.99
N SER A 242 -12.59 -20.53 -11.87
CA SER A 242 -13.18 -19.94 -10.68
C SER A 242 -13.14 -20.82 -9.43
N LYS A 243 -12.67 -22.06 -9.54
CA LYS A 243 -12.57 -23.04 -8.46
C LYS A 243 -11.20 -23.14 -7.79
N ILE A 244 -10.12 -22.59 -8.37
CA ILE A 244 -8.79 -22.67 -7.74
C ILE A 244 -8.68 -21.78 -6.50
N TYR A 245 -9.35 -20.64 -6.49
CA TYR A 245 -9.31 -19.71 -5.35
C TYR A 245 -10.14 -20.17 -4.15
N VAL A 246 -11.21 -20.91 -4.36
CA VAL A 246 -12.02 -21.46 -3.27
C VAL A 246 -11.32 -22.65 -2.58
N SER A 247 -10.41 -23.33 -3.29
CA SER A 247 -9.74 -24.53 -2.77
C SER A 247 -8.53 -24.24 -1.86
N LEU A 248 -7.98 -23.03 -1.85
CA LEU A 248 -6.92 -22.67 -0.92
C LEU A 248 -7.42 -22.37 0.50
N GLN A 249 -8.73 -22.16 0.67
CA GLN A 249 -9.35 -22.04 2.00
C GLN A 249 -9.91 -23.37 2.57
N ASN A 250 -10.08 -24.39 1.73
CA ASN A 250 -10.53 -25.72 2.17
C ASN A 250 -9.69 -26.80 1.49
N THR A 251 -8.92 -27.52 2.28
CA THR A 251 -7.99 -28.59 1.92
C THR A 251 -8.66 -29.83 1.32
N ASN A 252 -9.32 -29.71 0.17
CA ASN A 252 -9.71 -30.85 -0.65
C ASN A 252 -9.43 -30.56 -2.12
N PHE A 253 -8.24 -31.00 -2.53
CA PHE A 253 -7.72 -30.92 -3.89
C PHE A 253 -8.45 -31.93 -4.79
N ILE A 254 -9.40 -31.47 -5.59
CA ILE A 254 -9.96 -32.26 -6.70
C ILE A 254 -9.60 -31.56 -8.00
N LEU A 255 -8.65 -32.13 -8.75
CA LEU A 255 -8.33 -31.81 -10.13
C LEU A 255 -9.52 -32.20 -11.04
N GLU A 256 -10.44 -31.28 -11.27
CA GLU A 256 -11.39 -31.42 -12.38
C GLU A 256 -10.76 -30.78 -13.63
N GLY A 257 -10.59 -31.60 -14.66
CA GLY A 257 -10.10 -31.21 -15.98
C GLY A 257 -10.95 -30.13 -16.67
N PRO A 258 -10.48 -29.55 -17.78
CA PRO A 258 -11.10 -28.41 -18.43
C PRO A 258 -12.50 -28.78 -18.95
N ARG A 259 -13.52 -28.23 -18.33
CA ARG A 259 -14.91 -28.32 -18.82
C ARG A 259 -15.07 -27.47 -20.07
N ARG A 260 -15.58 -28.07 -21.12
CA ARG A 260 -16.05 -27.45 -22.37
C ARG A 260 -16.85 -26.17 -22.09
N GLY A 261 -16.56 -25.16 -22.90
CA GLY A 261 -17.08 -23.81 -22.90
C GLY A 261 -18.50 -23.64 -22.31
N LYS A 262 -18.57 -23.05 -21.15
CA LYS A 262 -19.84 -22.63 -20.57
C LYS A 262 -20.38 -21.48 -21.40
N GLN A 263 -21.54 -21.69 -22.04
CA GLN A 263 -22.29 -20.63 -22.71
C GLN A 263 -22.44 -19.44 -21.72
N ILE A 264 -22.21 -18.22 -22.22
CA ILE A 264 -22.56 -17.03 -21.44
C ILE A 264 -24.07 -17.07 -21.25
N ASN A 265 -24.48 -17.12 -19.97
CA ASN A 265 -25.86 -16.85 -19.66
C ASN A 265 -26.13 -15.40 -20.09
N THR A 266 -27.01 -15.23 -21.05
CA THR A 266 -27.56 -13.94 -21.47
C THR A 266 -28.28 -13.22 -20.33
N ASP A 267 -28.59 -13.93 -19.25
CA ASP A 267 -29.24 -13.43 -18.03
C ASP A 267 -28.25 -12.97 -16.93
N ASP A 268 -26.96 -12.76 -17.26
CA ASP A 268 -26.00 -12.25 -16.29
C ASP A 268 -26.24 -10.75 -16.05
N ASN A 269 -26.89 -10.45 -14.94
CA ASN A 269 -27.29 -9.10 -14.54
C ASN A 269 -26.15 -8.23 -13.99
N ARG A 270 -24.89 -8.75 -13.98
CA ARG A 270 -23.72 -8.01 -13.53
C ARG A 270 -23.41 -6.86 -14.48
N PRO A 271 -22.93 -5.72 -13.95
CA PRO A 271 -22.55 -4.58 -14.77
C PRO A 271 -21.34 -4.88 -15.66
N ILE A 272 -21.19 -4.12 -16.74
CA ILE A 272 -19.98 -4.13 -17.58
C ILE A 272 -18.88 -3.35 -16.84
N LEU A 273 -17.63 -3.83 -16.86
CA LEU A 273 -16.49 -3.13 -16.31
C LEU A 273 -16.19 -1.88 -17.16
N ARG A 274 -16.21 -0.71 -16.55
CA ARG A 274 -16.03 0.59 -17.23
C ARG A 274 -14.80 1.35 -16.75
N ALA A 275 -14.56 1.35 -15.45
CA ALA A 275 -13.42 2.04 -14.87
C ALA A 275 -12.85 1.28 -13.67
N ILE A 276 -11.53 1.41 -13.50
CA ILE A 276 -10.80 0.92 -12.33
C ILE A 276 -10.07 2.11 -11.71
N ILE A 277 -10.26 2.27 -10.42
CA ILE A 277 -9.60 3.29 -9.62
C ILE A 277 -8.63 2.60 -8.69
N LEU A 278 -7.36 2.95 -8.82
CA LEU A 278 -6.28 2.44 -7.98
C LEU A 278 -5.88 3.50 -6.96
N ASP A 279 -6.06 3.18 -5.68
CA ASP A 279 -5.61 4.04 -4.60
C ASP A 279 -4.16 3.71 -4.22
N PHE A 280 -3.27 4.65 -4.54
CA PHE A 280 -1.82 4.57 -4.33
C PHE A 280 -1.38 5.20 -3.00
N SER A 281 -2.29 5.42 -2.06
CA SER A 281 -1.97 6.05 -0.77
C SER A 281 -0.87 5.31 0.03
N ALA A 282 -0.81 3.97 -0.07
CA ALA A 282 0.21 3.13 0.55
C ALA A 282 1.43 2.87 -0.37
N VAL A 283 1.38 3.27 -1.65
CA VAL A 283 2.43 2.97 -2.62
C VAL A 283 3.43 4.10 -2.69
N ASN A 284 4.57 3.93 -2.04
CA ASN A 284 5.65 4.90 -2.06
C ASN A 284 6.62 4.70 -3.24
N HIS A 285 6.72 3.49 -3.75
CA HIS A 285 7.66 3.12 -4.79
C HIS A 285 7.05 2.07 -5.70
N VAL A 286 7.36 2.16 -7.00
CA VAL A 286 7.06 1.14 -8.00
C VAL A 286 8.33 0.80 -8.76
N ASP A 287 8.45 -0.45 -9.19
CA ASP A 287 9.54 -0.91 -10.03
C ASP A 287 9.06 -1.23 -11.47
N VAL A 288 10.00 -1.52 -12.35
CA VAL A 288 9.71 -1.80 -13.75
C VAL A 288 8.80 -3.02 -13.92
N THR A 289 9.02 -4.05 -13.11
CA THR A 289 8.23 -5.30 -13.16
C THR A 289 6.79 -5.06 -12.75
N SER A 290 6.57 -4.27 -11.69
CA SER A 290 5.22 -3.90 -11.21
C SER A 290 4.46 -3.08 -12.24
N VAL A 291 5.13 -2.15 -12.90
CA VAL A 291 4.53 -1.35 -13.97
C VAL A 291 4.17 -2.22 -15.17
N GLN A 292 5.03 -3.18 -15.54
CA GLN A 292 4.73 -4.12 -16.61
C GLN A 292 3.52 -5.00 -16.26
N GLY A 293 3.42 -5.47 -15.02
CA GLY A 293 2.25 -6.22 -14.54
C GLY A 293 0.95 -5.41 -14.65
N LEU A 294 0.99 -4.10 -14.37
CA LEU A 294 -0.16 -3.23 -14.61
C LEU A 294 -0.57 -3.12 -16.09
N ILE A 295 0.42 -3.05 -17.01
CA ILE A 295 0.16 -3.02 -18.45
C ILE A 295 -0.49 -4.32 -18.90
N ASP A 296 -0.01 -5.46 -18.39
CA ASP A 296 -0.53 -6.78 -18.75
C ASP A 296 -1.98 -6.94 -18.26
N VAL A 297 -2.26 -6.52 -17.02
CA VAL A 297 -3.62 -6.52 -16.45
C VAL A 297 -4.54 -5.56 -17.19
N ARG A 298 -4.06 -4.37 -17.60
CA ARG A 298 -4.83 -3.46 -18.45
C ARG A 298 -5.26 -4.15 -19.74
N THR A 299 -4.32 -4.79 -20.43
CA THR A 299 -4.59 -5.51 -21.67
C THR A 299 -5.60 -6.65 -21.46
N GLN A 300 -5.48 -7.37 -20.34
CA GLN A 300 -6.40 -8.46 -20.00
C GLN A 300 -7.82 -7.96 -19.71
N LEU A 301 -7.96 -6.87 -18.96
CA LEU A 301 -9.26 -6.31 -18.59
C LEU A 301 -9.90 -5.53 -19.74
N ASP A 302 -9.12 -4.93 -20.63
CA ASP A 302 -9.63 -4.36 -21.87
C ASP A 302 -10.24 -5.45 -22.78
N ARG A 303 -9.63 -6.63 -22.86
CA ARG A 303 -10.23 -7.79 -23.56
C ARG A 303 -11.52 -8.27 -22.89
N HIS A 304 -11.59 -8.23 -21.55
CA HIS A 304 -12.78 -8.60 -20.80
C HIS A 304 -13.95 -7.65 -21.07
N ALA A 305 -13.67 -6.36 -21.24
CA ALA A 305 -14.66 -5.31 -21.48
C ALA A 305 -14.88 -4.97 -22.96
N ALA A 306 -14.16 -5.60 -23.88
CA ALA A 306 -14.23 -5.28 -25.31
C ALA A 306 -15.68 -5.34 -25.84
N PRO A 307 -16.12 -4.45 -26.76
CA PRO A 307 -15.31 -3.50 -27.52
C PRO A 307 -14.97 -2.20 -26.75
N GLU A 308 -15.53 -1.97 -25.56
CA GLU A 308 -15.18 -0.83 -24.73
C GLU A 308 -13.83 -1.06 -24.07
N THR A 309 -13.10 0.03 -23.80
CA THR A 309 -11.86 0.00 -23.03
C THR A 309 -12.11 0.48 -21.62
N VAL A 310 -11.40 -0.15 -20.67
CA VAL A 310 -11.47 0.21 -19.26
C VAL A 310 -10.71 1.52 -18.99
N GLU A 311 -11.29 2.45 -18.26
CA GLU A 311 -10.60 3.67 -17.83
C GLU A 311 -9.82 3.39 -16.55
N TRP A 312 -8.56 3.85 -16.51
CA TRP A 312 -7.67 3.65 -15.36
C TRP A 312 -7.40 4.96 -14.67
N HIS A 313 -7.93 5.10 -13.47
CA HIS A 313 -7.75 6.26 -12.61
C HIS A 313 -6.81 5.93 -11.46
N PHE A 314 -5.97 6.89 -11.09
CA PHE A 314 -5.01 6.74 -10.01
C PHE A 314 -5.23 7.85 -8.99
N ALA A 315 -5.46 7.47 -7.75
CA ALA A 315 -5.66 8.40 -6.65
C ALA A 315 -4.47 8.38 -5.69
N SER A 316 -4.22 9.51 -5.03
CA SER A 316 -3.27 9.63 -3.91
C SER A 316 -1.82 9.24 -4.26
N ILE A 317 -1.32 9.61 -5.44
CA ILE A 317 0.08 9.34 -5.82
C ILE A 317 1.00 10.31 -5.05
N ASN A 318 1.72 9.78 -4.06
CA ASN A 318 2.55 10.58 -3.15
C ASN A 318 3.98 10.80 -3.64
N ASN A 319 4.44 10.06 -4.68
CA ASN A 319 5.81 10.09 -5.16
C ASN A 319 5.87 10.47 -6.64
N ARG A 320 6.68 11.50 -6.97
CA ARG A 320 6.85 11.95 -8.36
C ARG A 320 7.47 10.87 -9.27
N TRP A 321 8.34 9.99 -8.73
CA TRP A 321 8.93 8.90 -9.50
C TRP A 321 7.90 7.83 -9.86
N THR A 322 6.98 7.52 -8.93
CA THR A 322 5.82 6.66 -9.20
C THR A 322 4.93 7.27 -10.29
N LYS A 323 4.65 8.57 -10.20
CA LYS A 323 3.90 9.31 -11.21
C LYS A 323 4.56 9.22 -12.58
N ARG A 324 5.89 9.45 -12.65
CA ARG A 324 6.68 9.34 -13.89
C ARG A 324 6.65 7.92 -14.46
N ALA A 325 6.83 6.90 -13.63
CA ALA A 325 6.78 5.50 -14.07
C ALA A 325 5.44 5.14 -14.70
N LEU A 326 4.32 5.55 -14.08
CA LEU A 326 2.98 5.35 -14.61
C LEU A 326 2.76 6.09 -15.94
N THR A 327 3.25 7.34 -16.07
CA THR A 327 3.14 8.10 -17.32
C THR A 327 3.96 7.49 -18.45
N THR A 328 5.16 7.01 -18.16
CA THR A 328 6.00 6.30 -19.14
C THR A 328 5.31 5.00 -19.64
N ALA A 329 4.54 4.36 -18.79
CA ALA A 329 3.72 3.18 -19.12
C ALA A 329 2.42 3.50 -19.89
N GLY A 330 2.18 4.78 -20.19
CA GLY A 330 0.98 5.22 -20.93
C GLY A 330 -0.28 5.31 -20.07
N PHE A 331 -0.12 5.44 -18.73
CA PHE A 331 -1.24 5.75 -17.83
C PHE A 331 -1.37 7.26 -17.58
N GLY A 332 -2.56 7.70 -17.23
CA GLY A 332 -2.85 9.09 -16.88
C GLY A 332 -3.25 9.97 -18.07
N TYR A 333 -3.01 9.56 -19.30
CA TYR A 333 -3.33 10.32 -20.51
C TYR A 333 -4.65 9.83 -21.13
N VAL A 334 -5.28 10.76 -21.85
CA VAL A 334 -6.35 10.43 -22.79
C VAL A 334 -5.74 10.32 -24.18
N ASP A 335 -6.02 9.23 -24.86
CA ASP A 335 -5.68 9.11 -26.27
C ASP A 335 -6.39 10.20 -27.09
N ARG A 336 -5.61 10.96 -27.86
CA ARG A 336 -6.12 12.13 -28.63
C ARG A 336 -7.22 11.75 -29.62
N GLU A 337 -7.10 10.58 -30.25
CA GLU A 337 -8.13 10.08 -31.19
C GLU A 337 -9.43 9.75 -30.46
N ARG A 338 -9.32 9.12 -29.28
CA ARG A 338 -10.47 8.81 -28.42
C ARG A 338 -11.07 10.06 -27.77
N PHE A 339 -10.26 11.08 -27.51
CA PHE A 339 -10.74 12.35 -26.99
C PHE A 339 -11.59 13.10 -28.03
N ALA A 340 -11.14 13.13 -29.28
CA ALA A 340 -11.88 13.77 -30.37
C ALA A 340 -13.23 13.09 -30.65
N ALA A 341 -13.32 11.77 -30.43
CA ALA A 341 -14.56 11.02 -30.59
C ALA A 341 -15.57 11.19 -29.45
N ARG A 342 -15.16 11.78 -28.32
CA ARG A 342 -16.01 11.99 -27.13
C ARG A 342 -16.52 13.43 -27.05
N GLN A 343 -17.56 13.76 -27.80
CA GLN A 343 -18.12 15.13 -27.90
C GLN A 343 -18.57 15.73 -26.57
N HIS A 344 -18.90 14.93 -25.55
CA HIS A 344 -19.52 15.39 -24.30
C HIS A 344 -18.67 15.11 -23.04
N TRP A 345 -17.42 14.59 -23.18
CA TRP A 345 -16.60 14.30 -22.02
C TRP A 345 -15.68 15.47 -21.67
N SER A 346 -15.79 15.92 -20.43
CA SER A 346 -14.89 16.92 -19.85
C SER A 346 -14.17 16.31 -18.64
N PRO A 347 -12.83 16.38 -18.57
CA PRO A 347 -12.08 15.90 -17.43
C PRO A 347 -12.41 16.72 -16.17
N VAL A 348 -12.53 16.03 -15.04
CA VAL A 348 -12.71 16.64 -13.73
C VAL A 348 -11.34 16.85 -13.09
N TYR A 349 -10.98 18.11 -12.85
CA TYR A 349 -9.70 18.49 -12.25
C TYR A 349 -9.89 19.04 -10.85
N SER A 350 -8.93 18.73 -9.97
CA SER A 350 -8.82 19.37 -8.65
C SER A 350 -7.99 20.64 -8.77
N TYR A 351 -8.55 21.77 -8.33
CA TYR A 351 -7.88 23.09 -8.34
C TYR A 351 -7.52 23.52 -6.92
N ALA A 352 -6.37 24.16 -6.78
CA ALA A 352 -5.92 24.75 -5.53
C ALA A 352 -5.54 26.24 -5.73
N PRO A 353 -5.67 27.09 -4.69
CA PRO A 353 -5.25 28.48 -4.76
C PRO A 353 -3.73 28.57 -4.96
N LEU A 354 -3.30 29.49 -5.81
CA LEU A 354 -1.90 29.73 -6.10
C LEU A 354 -1.24 30.37 -4.87
N ALA A 355 -0.09 29.84 -4.46
CA ALA A 355 0.72 30.47 -3.42
C ALA A 355 1.30 31.81 -3.96
N ASN A 356 1.35 32.85 -3.11
CA ASN A 356 1.92 34.14 -3.47
C ASN A 356 3.45 34.13 -3.68
N ALA A 357 4.09 32.98 -3.56
CA ALA A 357 5.51 32.79 -3.81
C ALA A 357 5.77 32.45 -5.27
N THR A 358 6.80 33.08 -5.87
CA THR A 358 7.32 32.68 -7.19
C THR A 358 7.72 31.20 -7.13
N PRO A 359 7.18 30.34 -8.00
CA PRO A 359 7.52 28.92 -7.97
C PRO A 359 9.01 28.76 -8.29
N LYS A 360 9.78 28.22 -7.36
CA LYS A 360 11.14 27.72 -7.64
C LYS A 360 11.01 26.39 -8.37
N VAL A 361 10.58 26.46 -9.63
CA VAL A 361 10.41 25.23 -10.43
C VAL A 361 11.70 24.96 -11.17
N HIS A 362 12.39 23.92 -10.76
CA HIS A 362 13.60 23.42 -11.42
C HIS A 362 13.30 22.25 -12.39
N ASP A 363 12.03 21.88 -12.57
CA ASP A 363 11.62 20.78 -13.45
C ASP A 363 11.01 21.34 -14.75
N PRO A 364 11.62 21.10 -15.92
CA PRO A 364 11.09 21.54 -17.21
C PRO A 364 9.71 20.91 -17.52
N GLU A 365 9.42 19.72 -17.02
CA GLU A 365 8.12 19.06 -17.16
C GLU A 365 6.99 19.78 -16.40
N ALA A 366 7.32 20.45 -15.29
CA ALA A 366 6.34 21.19 -14.50
C ALA A 366 5.99 22.57 -15.13
N GLN A 367 6.85 23.14 -15.99
CA GLN A 367 6.60 24.42 -16.63
C GLN A 367 5.53 24.35 -17.73
N GLU A 368 5.41 23.24 -18.44
CA GLU A 368 4.36 23.05 -19.47
C GLU A 368 2.97 22.79 -18.85
N GLU A 369 2.87 22.41 -17.59
CA GLU A 369 1.64 22.00 -16.92
C GLU A 369 0.91 23.13 -16.17
N ILE A 370 1.53 24.30 -15.98
CA ILE A 370 0.94 25.39 -15.18
C ILE A 370 0.16 26.34 -16.09
N ARG A 371 -1.13 26.11 -16.27
CA ARG A 371 -2.07 27.13 -16.74
C ARG A 371 -2.77 27.75 -15.55
N VAL A 372 -2.59 29.06 -15.40
CA VAL A 372 -3.31 29.87 -14.42
C VAL A 372 -4.69 30.19 -15.00
N VAL A 373 -5.75 29.80 -14.30
CA VAL A 373 -7.12 30.11 -14.68
C VAL A 373 -7.63 31.23 -13.79
N ASP A 374 -8.02 32.35 -14.40
CA ASP A 374 -8.72 33.43 -13.71
C ASP A 374 -10.19 32.99 -13.49
N ARG A 375 -10.60 32.87 -12.24
CA ARG A 375 -11.97 32.47 -11.87
C ARG A 375 -12.91 33.66 -12.00
N GLN A 376 -13.92 33.55 -12.87
CA GLN A 376 -15.00 34.53 -12.96
C GLN A 376 -16.03 34.29 -11.83
N GLN A 377 -16.36 35.38 -11.15
CA GLN A 377 -17.50 35.69 -10.28
C GLN A 377 -18.07 34.59 -9.35
N GLY A 378 -17.87 34.77 -8.05
CA GLY A 378 -18.64 34.13 -6.98
C GLY A 378 -17.86 33.36 -5.88
N SER A 379 -16.54 33.38 -5.87
CA SER A 379 -15.69 32.74 -4.85
C SER A 379 -14.48 33.62 -4.52
N PRO A 380 -13.80 33.42 -3.38
CA PRO A 380 -12.74 34.30 -2.92
C PRO A 380 -11.71 34.54 -4.02
N THR A 381 -11.44 35.82 -4.25
CA THR A 381 -10.52 36.38 -5.22
C THR A 381 -9.13 35.75 -5.09
N GLY A 382 -8.77 34.84 -6.02
CA GLY A 382 -7.44 34.23 -6.06
C GLY A 382 -7.21 33.47 -7.36
N LYS A 383 -6.00 33.53 -7.88
CA LYS A 383 -5.57 32.67 -9.00
C LYS A 383 -5.53 31.23 -8.50
N VAL A 384 -6.09 30.30 -9.27
CA VAL A 384 -6.11 28.86 -8.98
C VAL A 384 -5.34 28.10 -10.06
N THR A 385 -4.72 26.99 -9.68
CA THR A 385 -4.02 26.09 -10.59
C THR A 385 -4.45 24.65 -10.34
N THR A 386 -4.31 23.79 -11.35
CA THR A 386 -4.57 22.37 -11.20
C THR A 386 -3.53 21.72 -10.28
N VAL A 387 -3.96 20.84 -9.39
CA VAL A 387 -3.09 20.11 -8.46
C VAL A 387 -2.22 19.11 -9.22
N HIS A 388 -2.80 18.42 -10.19
CA HIS A 388 -2.08 17.61 -11.17
C HIS A 388 -2.20 18.27 -12.54
N GLY A 389 -1.23 18.07 -13.44
CA GLY A 389 -1.19 18.75 -14.73
C GLY A 389 -2.45 18.50 -15.58
N GLN A 390 -2.84 19.47 -16.38
CA GLN A 390 -4.03 19.38 -17.26
C GLN A 390 -3.90 18.27 -18.31
N ASN A 391 -2.69 17.87 -18.65
CA ASN A 391 -2.41 16.76 -19.57
C ASN A 391 -2.64 15.38 -18.95
N ARG A 392 -2.94 15.31 -17.65
CA ARG A 392 -3.07 14.04 -16.88
C ARG A 392 -4.41 13.94 -16.15
N PRO A 393 -5.53 13.87 -16.89
CA PRO A 393 -6.88 13.90 -16.31
C PRO A 393 -7.24 12.67 -15.46
N PHE A 394 -6.46 11.59 -15.54
CA PHE A 394 -6.71 10.37 -14.77
C PHE A 394 -5.86 10.25 -13.49
N PHE A 395 -5.11 11.29 -13.13
CA PHE A 395 -4.44 11.38 -11.84
C PHE A 395 -5.22 12.32 -10.92
N HIS A 396 -5.56 11.80 -9.74
CA HIS A 396 -6.42 12.49 -8.79
C HIS A 396 -5.73 12.63 -7.44
N ILE A 397 -6.13 13.66 -6.68
CA ILE A 397 -5.59 13.93 -5.36
C ILE A 397 -6.05 12.88 -4.34
N ASP A 398 -7.30 12.43 -4.48
CA ASP A 398 -7.94 11.48 -3.58
C ASP A 398 -8.93 10.56 -4.31
N VAL A 399 -9.42 9.54 -3.62
CA VAL A 399 -10.37 8.57 -4.15
C VAL A 399 -11.73 9.19 -4.52
N PRO A 400 -12.32 10.11 -3.72
CA PRO A 400 -13.58 10.76 -4.11
C PRO A 400 -13.49 11.47 -5.46
N ALA A 401 -12.44 12.24 -5.70
CA ALA A 401 -12.23 12.93 -6.98
C ALA A 401 -12.06 11.96 -8.16
N ALA A 402 -11.38 10.83 -7.92
CA ALA A 402 -11.23 9.78 -8.92
C ALA A 402 -12.57 9.12 -9.28
N VAL A 403 -13.41 8.84 -8.28
CA VAL A 403 -14.75 8.26 -8.47
C VAL A 403 -15.65 9.23 -9.23
N GLU A 404 -15.66 10.51 -8.86
CA GLU A 404 -16.43 11.53 -9.55
C GLU A 404 -16.04 11.64 -11.03
N SER A 405 -14.73 11.66 -11.32
CA SER A 405 -14.21 11.68 -12.68
C SER A 405 -14.58 10.42 -13.47
N ALA A 406 -14.51 9.24 -12.85
CA ALA A 406 -14.90 7.98 -13.48
C ALA A 406 -16.41 7.94 -13.78
N ILE A 407 -17.26 8.41 -12.88
CA ILE A 407 -18.71 8.50 -13.09
C ILE A 407 -19.02 9.45 -14.26
N ALA A 408 -18.38 10.61 -14.31
CA ALA A 408 -18.53 11.57 -15.42
C ALA A 408 -18.12 10.91 -16.76
N GLY A 409 -17.04 10.14 -16.79
CA GLY A 409 -16.60 9.36 -17.96
C GLY A 409 -17.65 8.31 -18.40
N VAL A 410 -18.25 7.60 -17.46
CA VAL A 410 -19.32 6.64 -17.75
C VAL A 410 -20.55 7.31 -18.32
N HIS A 411 -21.01 8.42 -17.75
CA HIS A 411 -22.16 9.16 -18.24
C HIS A 411 -21.92 9.69 -19.67
N SER A 412 -20.73 10.18 -19.97
CA SER A 412 -20.42 10.65 -21.32
C SER A 412 -20.43 9.52 -22.37
N LYS A 413 -19.92 8.32 -22.00
CA LYS A 413 -20.01 7.15 -22.87
C LYS A 413 -21.46 6.74 -23.15
N LEU A 414 -22.32 6.74 -22.14
CA LEU A 414 -23.75 6.42 -22.27
C LEU A 414 -24.49 7.43 -23.16
N ALA A 415 -24.21 8.72 -23.00
CA ALA A 415 -24.78 9.77 -23.82
C ALA A 415 -24.40 9.62 -25.30
N ASN A 416 -23.16 9.27 -25.61
CA ASN A 416 -22.70 9.05 -26.97
C ASN A 416 -23.35 7.81 -27.64
N ILE A 417 -23.61 6.73 -26.86
CA ILE A 417 -24.32 5.56 -27.36
C ILE A 417 -25.77 5.90 -27.72
N SER A 418 -26.44 6.71 -26.87
CA SER A 418 -27.83 7.11 -27.14
C SER A 418 -27.95 8.07 -28.34
N SER A 419 -27.01 8.99 -28.54
CA SER A 419 -27.00 9.90 -29.71
C SER A 419 -26.67 9.17 -31.00
N GLY A 420 -25.73 8.23 -30.99
CA GLY A 420 -25.38 7.44 -32.18
C GLY A 420 -26.48 6.51 -32.67
N SER A 421 -27.37 6.06 -31.78
CA SER A 421 -28.56 5.29 -32.18
C SER A 421 -29.65 6.13 -32.84
N PHE A 422 -29.75 7.42 -32.54
CA PHE A 422 -30.67 8.36 -33.18
C PHE A 422 -30.22 8.69 -34.62
N ASP A 423 -28.92 8.91 -34.84
CA ASP A 423 -28.40 9.21 -36.17
C ASP A 423 -28.54 8.02 -37.16
N GLN A 424 -28.42 6.79 -36.66
CA GLN A 424 -28.69 5.61 -37.53
C GLN A 424 -30.18 5.41 -37.87
N ALA A 425 -31.08 5.78 -36.97
CA ALA A 425 -32.51 5.72 -37.23
C ALA A 425 -32.97 6.79 -38.22
N GLU A 426 -32.32 7.96 -38.22
CA GLU A 426 -32.65 9.07 -39.14
C GLU A 426 -32.13 8.82 -40.55
N PHE A 427 -31.01 8.08 -40.70
CA PHE A 427 -30.45 7.68 -42.01
C PHE A 427 -31.31 6.57 -42.68
N THR A 428 -31.91 5.67 -41.91
CA THR A 428 -32.75 4.61 -42.46
C THR A 428 -34.15 5.11 -42.90
N THR A 429 -34.65 6.22 -42.30
CA THR A 429 -35.95 6.82 -42.70
C THR A 429 -35.85 7.75 -43.92
N LYS A 430 -34.66 8.07 -44.42
CA LYS A 430 -34.44 8.86 -45.65
C LYS A 430 -34.16 8.03 -46.89
N GLN A 431 -34.21 6.72 -46.85
CA GLN A 431 -34.00 5.80 -47.97
C GLN A 431 -35.26 5.01 -48.39
N ASP A 432 -36.42 5.27 -47.78
CA ASP A 432 -37.73 4.78 -48.24
C ASP A 432 -38.52 5.95 -48.94
#